data_13266c61d591ca95ecf9b8e553d50718
#
_entry.id   13266c61d591ca95ecf9b8e553d50718
#
_cell.length_a   1.000
_cell.length_b   1.000
_cell.length_c   1.000
_cell.angle_alpha   90.00
_cell.angle_beta   90.00
_cell.angle_gamma   90.00
#
_symmetry.space_group_name_H-M   'P 1'
#
loop_
_entity.id
_entity.type
_entity.pdbx_description
1 polymer ?
#
loop_
_entity_poly.entity_id
_entity_poly.type
_entity_poly.pdbx_seq_one_letter_code
_entity_poly.pdbx_strand_id
1 'polypeptide(L)'
;MDFELPADDDPRRLAVRAWLDAHPEPTARQLAEAGYVAPHLPRPWGLDADPIHQIIIDAELKAAGVRRPSNQIGIGWALPTILAAGTEEQQRRYAMPALAGEEIWCQLFSEPGAGSDLASISTRAERDGDEWVINGSKIWTSLAQV
;
A
#
# COMPACT_ATOMS: atom_id res chain seq x y z
N MET A 1 -23.89 12.82 16.18
CA MET A 1 -22.58 13.23 15.64
C MET A 1 -22.85 13.52 14.17
N ASP A 2 -22.99 14.80 13.83
CA ASP A 2 -23.23 15.21 12.45
C ASP A 2 -21.90 15.21 11.72
N PHE A 3 -21.73 14.26 10.81
CA PHE A 3 -20.63 14.26 9.88
C PHE A 3 -21.01 15.14 8.70
N GLU A 4 -20.70 16.40 8.76
CA GLU A 4 -20.77 17.25 7.57
C GLU A 4 -19.67 16.78 6.60
N LEU A 5 -20.10 16.24 5.47
CA LEU A 5 -19.19 15.93 4.38
C LEU A 5 -18.63 17.23 3.80
N PRO A 6 -17.38 17.25 3.35
CA PRO A 6 -16.79 18.44 2.74
C PRO A 6 -17.62 18.95 1.57
N ALA A 7 -17.77 20.27 1.49
CA ALA A 7 -18.56 20.94 0.46
C ALA A 7 -18.03 20.63 -0.95
N ASP A 8 -18.87 20.85 -1.95
CA ASP A 8 -18.50 20.59 -3.36
C ASP A 8 -17.41 21.52 -3.88
N ASP A 9 -17.28 22.70 -3.27
CA ASP A 9 -16.25 23.70 -3.57
C ASP A 9 -15.00 23.61 -2.67
N ASP A 10 -14.88 22.56 -1.85
CA ASP A 10 -13.65 22.33 -1.07
C ASP A 10 -12.42 22.30 -2.01
N PRO A 11 -11.39 23.12 -1.76
CA PRO A 11 -10.21 23.20 -2.64
C PRO A 11 -9.52 21.85 -2.90
N ARG A 12 -9.54 20.96 -1.91
CA ARG A 12 -8.97 19.60 -2.04
C ARG A 12 -9.78 18.77 -3.04
N ARG A 13 -11.12 18.89 -3.00
CA ARG A 13 -12.03 18.24 -3.94
C ARG A 13 -11.82 18.74 -5.36
N LEU A 14 -11.75 20.07 -5.52
CA LEU A 14 -11.51 20.68 -6.81
C LEU A 14 -10.15 20.24 -7.40
N ALA A 15 -9.12 20.11 -6.58
CA ALA A 15 -7.81 19.61 -7.01
C ALA A 15 -7.87 18.16 -7.53
N VAL A 16 -8.59 17.27 -6.84
CA VAL A 16 -8.77 15.87 -7.29
C VAL A 16 -9.55 15.82 -8.60
N ARG A 17 -10.64 16.58 -8.72
CA ARG A 17 -11.44 16.68 -9.96
C ARG A 17 -10.60 17.17 -11.13
N ALA A 18 -9.84 18.25 -10.95
CA ALA A 18 -8.97 18.79 -11.99
C ALA A 18 -7.91 17.78 -12.44
N TRP A 19 -7.37 17.01 -11.50
CA TRP A 19 -6.43 15.94 -11.83
C TRP A 19 -7.11 14.81 -12.62
N LEU A 20 -8.31 14.39 -12.22
CA LEU A 20 -9.09 13.36 -12.92
C LEU A 20 -9.50 13.82 -14.33
N ASP A 21 -9.89 15.08 -14.52
CA ASP A 21 -10.20 15.65 -15.82
C ASP A 21 -8.98 15.62 -16.77
N ALA A 22 -7.78 15.84 -16.23
CA ALA A 22 -6.53 15.72 -16.98
C ALA A 22 -6.09 14.26 -17.22
N HIS A 23 -6.65 13.30 -16.48
CA HIS A 23 -6.32 11.88 -16.55
C HIS A 23 -7.61 11.04 -16.56
N PRO A 24 -8.38 11.03 -17.65
CA PRO A 24 -9.70 10.37 -17.69
C PRO A 24 -9.63 8.84 -17.52
N GLU A 25 -8.52 8.22 -17.87
CA GLU A 25 -8.25 6.80 -17.66
C GLU A 25 -6.85 6.61 -17.02
N PRO A 26 -6.69 6.98 -15.74
CA PRO A 26 -5.36 6.98 -15.14
C PRO A 26 -4.86 5.55 -14.95
N THR A 27 -3.61 5.34 -15.26
CA THR A 27 -2.92 4.09 -14.92
C THR A 27 -2.72 3.97 -13.41
N ALA A 28 -2.49 2.74 -12.93
CA ALA A 28 -2.18 2.49 -11.53
C ALA A 28 -0.94 3.28 -11.06
N ARG A 29 0.08 3.39 -11.92
CA ARG A 29 1.29 4.16 -11.63
C ARG A 29 1.00 5.65 -11.52
N GLN A 30 0.20 6.23 -12.41
CA GLN A 30 -0.20 7.64 -12.32
C GLN A 30 -0.96 7.95 -11.03
N LEU A 31 -1.85 7.04 -10.61
CA LEU A 31 -2.53 7.16 -9.30
C LEU A 31 -1.56 7.12 -8.12
N ALA A 32 -0.55 6.24 -8.19
CA ALA A 32 0.49 6.13 -7.17
C ALA A 32 1.36 7.40 -7.12
N GLU A 33 1.80 7.90 -8.26
CA GLU A 33 2.61 9.12 -8.39
C GLU A 33 1.85 10.38 -7.92
N ALA A 34 0.53 10.42 -8.14
CA ALA A 34 -0.33 11.47 -7.60
C ALA A 34 -0.60 11.35 -6.09
N GLY A 35 -0.18 10.25 -5.45
CA GLY A 35 -0.41 9.98 -4.04
C GLY A 35 -1.84 9.51 -3.72
N TYR A 36 -2.64 9.17 -4.71
CA TYR A 36 -4.06 8.82 -4.54
C TYR A 36 -4.29 7.34 -4.19
N VAL A 37 -3.27 6.49 -4.30
CA VAL A 37 -3.39 5.07 -3.92
C VAL A 37 -3.44 4.89 -2.40
N ALA A 38 -2.53 5.53 -1.69
CA ALA A 38 -2.45 5.51 -0.23
C ALA A 38 -2.24 6.93 0.31
N PRO A 39 -3.27 7.80 0.24
CA PRO A 39 -3.12 9.23 0.48
C PRO A 39 -2.67 9.59 1.90
N HIS A 40 -2.87 8.71 2.88
CA HIS A 40 -2.43 8.87 4.26
C HIS A 40 -0.91 8.70 4.46
N LEU A 41 -0.22 8.08 3.50
CA LEU A 41 1.22 7.89 3.62
C LEU A 41 1.97 9.24 3.51
N PRO A 42 3.18 9.33 4.11
CA PRO A 42 3.99 10.53 3.99
C PRO A 42 4.45 10.76 2.55
N ARG A 43 4.73 12.02 2.22
CA ARG A 43 5.39 12.37 0.95
C ARG A 43 6.78 11.74 0.87
N PRO A 44 7.24 11.31 -0.29
CA PRO A 44 6.61 11.43 -1.61
C PRO A 44 5.62 10.30 -1.97
N TRP A 45 5.37 9.35 -1.08
CA TRP A 45 4.60 8.13 -1.35
C TRP A 45 3.08 8.31 -1.25
N GLY A 46 2.64 9.33 -0.51
CA GLY A 46 1.26 9.76 -0.35
C GLY A 46 1.18 11.27 -0.27
N LEU A 47 0.14 11.78 0.38
CA LEU A 47 -0.16 13.21 0.50
C LEU A 47 -0.13 13.73 1.94
N ASP A 48 0.25 12.90 2.92
CA ASP A 48 0.01 13.18 4.36
C ASP A 48 -1.47 13.55 4.62
N ALA A 49 -2.38 12.94 3.88
CA ALA A 49 -3.77 13.31 3.89
C ALA A 49 -4.44 12.97 5.22
N ASP A 50 -5.05 13.97 5.84
CA ASP A 50 -5.92 13.79 6.98
C ASP A 50 -7.16 12.93 6.61
N PRO A 51 -7.92 12.41 7.57
CA PRO A 51 -9.08 11.57 7.28
C PRO A 51 -10.12 12.23 6.37
N ILE A 52 -10.33 13.53 6.47
CA ILE A 52 -11.28 14.27 5.62
C ILE A 52 -10.77 14.32 4.18
N HIS A 53 -9.48 14.59 3.98
CA HIS A 53 -8.90 14.60 2.65
C HIS A 53 -8.95 13.19 2.01
N GLN A 54 -8.73 12.13 2.79
CA GLN A 54 -8.88 10.75 2.31
C GLN A 54 -10.31 10.47 1.83
N ILE A 55 -11.34 10.89 2.60
CA ILE A 55 -12.75 10.74 2.21
C ILE A 55 -13.04 11.49 0.90
N ILE A 56 -12.51 12.69 0.73
CA ILE A 56 -12.65 13.46 -0.51
C ILE A 56 -12.08 12.67 -1.70
N ILE A 57 -10.83 12.21 -1.59
CA ILE A 57 -10.16 11.45 -2.65
C ILE A 57 -10.96 10.18 -2.98
N ASP A 58 -11.41 9.45 -1.97
CA ASP A 58 -12.21 8.23 -2.14
C ASP A 58 -13.53 8.51 -2.88
N ALA A 59 -14.20 9.58 -2.51
CA ALA A 59 -15.47 9.98 -3.14
C ALA A 59 -15.28 10.37 -4.61
N GLU A 60 -14.27 11.15 -4.93
CA GLU A 60 -14.01 11.60 -6.30
C GLU A 60 -13.52 10.47 -7.22
N LEU A 61 -12.60 9.62 -6.74
CA LEU A 61 -12.18 8.43 -7.50
C LEU A 61 -13.37 7.50 -7.78
N LYS A 62 -14.21 7.27 -6.77
CA LYS A 62 -15.42 6.46 -6.93
C LYS A 62 -16.39 7.06 -7.92
N ALA A 63 -16.64 8.37 -7.87
CA ALA A 63 -17.52 9.08 -8.80
C ALA A 63 -17.01 9.01 -10.25
N ALA A 64 -15.70 9.06 -10.44
CA ALA A 64 -15.05 8.90 -11.75
C ALA A 64 -14.92 7.44 -12.20
N GLY A 65 -15.33 6.44 -11.39
CA GLY A 65 -15.19 5.02 -11.72
C GLY A 65 -13.75 4.50 -11.67
N VAL A 66 -12.83 5.26 -11.11
CA VAL A 66 -11.41 4.92 -11.03
C VAL A 66 -11.16 3.98 -9.85
N ARG A 67 -10.47 2.87 -10.12
CA ARG A 67 -10.13 1.86 -9.11
C ARG A 67 -8.64 1.92 -8.78
N ARG A 68 -8.35 1.82 -7.48
CA ARG A 68 -6.98 1.65 -6.99
C ARG A 68 -6.46 0.23 -7.24
N PRO A 69 -5.12 0.05 -7.37
CA PRO A 69 -4.51 -1.28 -7.41
C PRO A 69 -4.87 -2.10 -6.17
N SER A 70 -5.08 -3.40 -6.37
CA SER A 70 -5.34 -4.34 -5.28
C SER A 70 -4.03 -4.94 -4.80
N ASN A 71 -3.45 -4.38 -3.75
CA ASN A 71 -2.23 -4.87 -3.11
C ASN A 71 -2.31 -4.65 -1.60
N GLN A 72 -3.32 -5.23 -0.96
CA GLN A 72 -3.66 -4.96 0.44
C GLN A 72 -2.52 -5.25 1.41
N ILE A 73 -1.81 -6.38 1.24
CA ILE A 73 -0.67 -6.75 2.09
C ILE A 73 0.50 -5.80 1.84
N GLY A 74 0.83 -5.52 0.57
CA GLY A 74 1.91 -4.61 0.21
C GLY A 74 1.68 -3.20 0.72
N ILE A 75 0.52 -2.63 0.44
CA ILE A 75 0.21 -1.23 0.79
C ILE A 75 -0.14 -1.07 2.27
N GLY A 76 -0.90 -2.01 2.85
CA GLY A 76 -1.42 -1.86 4.20
C GLY A 76 -0.47 -2.34 5.31
N TRP A 77 0.47 -3.24 5.02
CA TRP A 77 1.34 -3.84 6.04
C TRP A 77 2.82 -3.73 5.71
N ALA A 78 3.26 -4.19 4.53
CA ALA A 78 4.68 -4.19 4.18
C ALA A 78 5.21 -2.77 4.00
N LEU A 79 4.52 -1.93 3.24
CA LEU A 79 4.96 -0.57 2.95
C LEU A 79 5.06 0.32 4.21
N PRO A 80 4.07 0.37 5.12
CA PRO A 80 4.24 1.11 6.37
C PRO A 80 5.46 0.65 7.20
N THR A 81 5.73 -0.67 7.21
CA THR A 81 6.91 -1.22 7.90
C THR A 81 8.21 -0.77 7.24
N ILE A 82 8.27 -0.81 5.91
CA ILE A 82 9.44 -0.36 5.14
C ILE A 82 9.66 1.15 5.33
N LEU A 83 8.60 1.93 5.34
CA LEU A 83 8.70 3.39 5.54
C LEU A 83 9.14 3.75 6.97
N ALA A 84 8.77 2.93 7.96
CA ALA A 84 9.14 3.17 9.36
C ALA A 84 10.55 2.67 9.72
N ALA A 85 11.01 1.57 9.15
CA ALA A 85 12.22 0.85 9.58
C ALA A 85 13.21 0.53 8.46
N GLY A 86 12.83 0.67 7.21
CA GLY A 86 13.69 0.41 6.06
C GLY A 86 14.64 1.55 5.77
N THR A 87 15.74 1.23 5.08
CA THR A 87 16.66 2.23 4.55
C THR A 87 16.01 3.05 3.43
N GLU A 88 16.54 4.22 3.12
CA GLU A 88 16.06 5.03 1.98
C GLU A 88 16.13 4.26 0.65
N GLU A 89 17.13 3.40 0.47
CA GLU A 89 17.26 2.55 -0.71
C GLU A 89 16.11 1.55 -0.80
N GLN A 90 15.78 0.88 0.32
CA GLN A 90 14.64 -0.02 0.39
C GLN A 90 13.31 0.70 0.15
N GLN A 91 13.13 1.87 0.73
CA GLN A 91 11.94 2.69 0.50
C GLN A 91 11.79 3.04 -0.99
N ARG A 92 12.85 3.53 -1.63
CA ARG A 92 12.84 3.85 -3.06
C ARG A 92 12.62 2.62 -3.94
N ARG A 93 13.20 1.46 -3.56
CA ARG A 93 13.08 0.23 -4.34
C ARG A 93 11.67 -0.36 -4.29
N TYR A 94 11.00 -0.30 -3.15
CA TYR A 94 9.78 -1.08 -2.93
C TYR A 94 8.50 -0.24 -2.93
N ALA A 95 8.56 1.04 -2.55
CA ALA A 95 7.33 1.80 -2.33
C ALA A 95 6.51 2.02 -3.61
N MET A 96 7.11 2.54 -4.66
CA MET A 96 6.37 2.83 -5.88
C MET A 96 5.85 1.56 -6.59
N PRO A 97 6.64 0.48 -6.76
CA PRO A 97 6.13 -0.76 -7.34
C PRO A 97 4.98 -1.38 -6.53
N ALA A 98 5.03 -1.30 -5.18
CA ALA A 98 3.94 -1.77 -4.34
C ALA A 98 2.67 -0.91 -4.51
N LEU A 99 2.80 0.41 -4.53
CA LEU A 99 1.68 1.35 -4.73
C LEU A 99 1.06 1.23 -6.11
N ALA A 100 1.89 1.04 -7.15
CA ALA A 100 1.42 0.86 -8.52
C ALA A 100 0.83 -0.53 -8.79
N GLY A 101 0.94 -1.47 -7.83
CA GLY A 101 0.50 -2.86 -8.02
C GLY A 101 1.35 -3.64 -9.02
N GLU A 102 2.57 -3.19 -9.29
CA GLU A 102 3.56 -3.86 -10.14
C GLU A 102 4.22 -5.03 -9.42
N GLU A 103 4.32 -4.94 -8.10
CA GLU A 103 4.78 -5.99 -7.20
C GLU A 103 3.71 -6.29 -6.17
N ILE A 104 3.15 -7.49 -6.21
CA ILE A 104 2.15 -7.97 -5.25
C ILE A 104 2.86 -8.65 -4.09
N TRP A 105 2.43 -8.35 -2.89
CA TRP A 105 3.06 -8.84 -1.66
C TRP A 105 2.16 -9.84 -0.95
N CYS A 106 2.78 -10.84 -0.33
CA CYS A 106 2.14 -11.75 0.61
C CYS A 106 2.84 -11.70 1.97
N GLN A 107 2.15 -12.21 3.00
CA GLN A 107 2.69 -12.31 4.35
C GLN A 107 2.99 -13.77 4.68
N LEU A 108 4.24 -14.05 5.11
CA LEU A 108 4.74 -15.37 5.46
C LEU A 108 5.01 -15.47 6.97
N PHE A 109 3.96 -15.47 7.80
CA PHE A 109 4.10 -15.56 9.27
C PHE A 109 3.83 -16.98 9.78
N SER A 110 2.61 -17.47 9.59
CA SER A 110 2.14 -18.72 10.16
C SER A 110 2.86 -19.95 9.61
N GLU A 111 3.06 -20.94 10.46
CA GLU A 111 3.61 -22.25 10.13
C GLU A 111 2.66 -23.37 10.59
N PRO A 112 2.80 -24.62 10.11
CA PRO A 112 1.95 -25.71 10.57
C PRO A 112 1.91 -25.90 12.09
N GLY A 113 3.00 -25.57 12.79
CA GLY A 113 3.14 -25.62 14.25
C GLY A 113 3.07 -24.29 14.97
N ALA A 114 2.93 -23.16 14.26
CA ALA A 114 3.01 -21.82 14.84
C ALA A 114 1.99 -20.88 14.21
N GLY A 115 1.00 -20.48 14.99
CA GLY A 115 -0.02 -19.51 14.60
C GLY A 115 -0.05 -18.33 15.57
N SER A 116 -1.00 -18.31 16.51
CA SER A 116 -1.07 -17.27 17.56
C SER A 116 0.17 -17.24 18.45
N ASP A 117 0.80 -18.38 18.69
CA ASP A 117 2.14 -18.47 19.26
C ASP A 117 3.19 -18.31 18.16
N LEU A 118 3.42 -17.07 17.74
CA LEU A 118 4.41 -16.75 16.70
C LEU A 118 5.85 -17.01 17.16
N ALA A 119 6.11 -17.03 18.47
CA ALA A 119 7.44 -17.31 19.02
C ALA A 119 7.91 -18.74 18.75
N SER A 120 6.99 -19.68 18.44
CA SER A 120 7.31 -21.06 18.12
C SER A 120 7.63 -21.31 16.63
N ILE A 121 7.83 -20.28 15.82
CA ILE A 121 8.23 -20.44 14.41
C ILE A 121 9.57 -21.18 14.32
N SER A 122 9.65 -22.08 13.33
CA SER A 122 10.82 -22.94 13.09
C SER A 122 11.55 -22.64 11.78
N THR A 123 10.95 -21.85 10.88
CA THR A 123 11.63 -21.42 9.65
C THR A 123 12.92 -20.69 9.98
N ARG A 124 14.00 -21.09 9.33
CA ARG A 124 15.34 -20.52 9.50
C ARG A 124 15.82 -19.89 8.22
N ALA A 125 16.54 -18.79 8.35
CA ALA A 125 17.31 -18.19 7.27
C ALA A 125 18.78 -18.16 7.70
N GLU A 126 19.64 -18.85 6.97
CA GLU A 126 21.07 -18.95 7.24
C GLU A 126 21.83 -18.29 6.08
N ARG A 127 22.86 -17.51 6.42
CA ARG A 127 23.66 -16.83 5.41
C ARG A 127 24.67 -17.80 4.81
N ASP A 128 24.73 -17.86 3.47
CA ASP A 128 25.71 -18.60 2.70
C ASP A 128 26.34 -17.67 1.66
N GLY A 129 27.52 -17.14 1.96
CA GLY A 129 28.18 -16.12 1.16
C GLY A 129 27.33 -14.83 1.07
N ASP A 130 26.91 -14.47 -0.14
CA ASP A 130 26.07 -13.30 -0.42
C ASP A 130 24.56 -13.62 -0.50
N GLU A 131 24.19 -14.88 -0.28
CA GLU A 131 22.83 -15.37 -0.36
C GLU A 131 22.28 -15.76 1.02
N TRP A 132 20.93 -15.93 1.10
CA TRP A 132 20.24 -16.49 2.24
C TRP A 132 19.60 -17.82 1.87
N VAL A 133 19.93 -18.88 2.60
CA VAL A 133 19.28 -20.17 2.49
C VAL A 133 18.13 -20.23 3.49
N ILE A 134 16.90 -20.35 2.98
CA ILE A 134 15.68 -20.37 3.81
C ILE A 134 15.14 -21.79 3.85
N ASN A 135 15.00 -22.35 5.05
CA ASN A 135 14.43 -23.67 5.31
C ASN A 135 13.23 -23.56 6.24
N GLY A 136 12.08 -24.00 5.77
CA GLY A 136 10.82 -23.99 6.54
C GLY A 136 9.58 -24.18 5.68
N SER A 137 8.44 -24.15 6.31
CA SER A 137 7.14 -24.24 5.64
C SER A 137 6.20 -23.18 6.21
N LYS A 138 5.55 -22.43 5.33
CA LYS A 138 4.59 -21.38 5.68
C LYS A 138 3.19 -21.78 5.21
N ILE A 139 2.17 -21.40 6.00
CA ILE A 139 0.75 -21.65 5.70
C ILE A 139 -0.05 -20.35 5.79
N TRP A 140 -1.26 -20.35 5.23
CA TRP A 140 -2.19 -19.21 5.27
C TRP A 140 -1.60 -17.93 4.63
N THR A 141 -0.80 -18.11 3.59
CA THR A 141 -0.10 -17.04 2.90
C THR A 141 -1.03 -16.40 1.84
N SER A 142 -1.90 -15.53 2.27
CA SER A 142 -2.82 -14.83 1.37
C SER A 142 -2.07 -14.10 0.24
N LEU A 143 -2.55 -14.26 -0.99
CA LEU A 143 -2.00 -13.69 -2.22
C LEU A 143 -0.63 -14.27 -2.66
N ALA A 144 -0.12 -15.33 -2.03
CA ALA A 144 1.15 -15.95 -2.45
C ALA A 144 1.07 -16.68 -3.80
N GLN A 145 -0.14 -16.85 -4.35
CA GLN A 145 -0.39 -17.54 -5.61
C GLN A 145 -0.51 -16.61 -6.84
N VAL A 146 -0.40 -15.30 -6.66
CA VAL A 146 -0.52 -14.29 -7.73
C VAL A 146 0.81 -13.69 -8.13
#